data_14932c9222eb2f51f77d78bf090df8b7
#
_entry.id   14932c9222eb2f51f77d78bf090df8b7
#
_cell.length_a   1.000
_cell.length_b   1.000
_cell.length_c   1.000
_cell.angle_alpha   90.00
_cell.angle_beta   90.00
_cell.angle_gamma   90.00
#
_symmetry.space_group_name_H-M   'P 1'
#
loop_
_entity.id
_entity.type
_entity.pdbx_description
1 polymer ?
#
loop_
_entity_poly.entity_id
_entity_poly.type
_entity_poly.pdbx_seq_one_letter_code
_entity_poly.pdbx_strand_id
1 'polypeptide(L)'
;MKIGKDTLNAARRLFRLCMDGNTVAEDRVRLIARKIAERKPRNYVALLTAFSRMVEYAVKSRTATIQSAVPLTEEERSQIQAKLTAKYGDGLYYHWEVAPDLLG
;
A
#
# COMPACT_ATOMS: atom_id res chain seq x y z
N MET A 1 2.66 -11.50 17.82
CA MET A 1 2.27 -12.83 17.28
C MET A 1 3.40 -13.36 16.40
N LYS A 2 3.85 -14.56 16.71
CA LYS A 2 4.86 -15.24 15.89
C LYS A 2 4.14 -16.07 14.82
N ILE A 3 4.37 -15.77 13.56
CA ILE A 3 3.70 -16.44 12.45
C ILE A 3 4.65 -17.46 11.83
N GLY A 4 4.17 -18.70 11.69
CA GLY A 4 4.95 -19.79 11.15
C GLY A 4 5.29 -19.62 9.66
N LYS A 5 6.31 -20.33 9.23
CA LYS A 5 6.84 -20.27 7.86
C LYS A 5 5.80 -20.62 6.80
N ASP A 6 5.01 -21.67 7.04
CA ASP A 6 4.00 -22.11 6.09
C ASP A 6 2.90 -21.09 5.90
N THR A 7 2.48 -20.44 6.99
CA THR A 7 1.49 -19.37 6.96
C THR A 7 2.04 -18.14 6.22
N LEU A 8 3.30 -17.78 6.46
CA LEU A 8 3.95 -16.68 5.74
C LEU A 8 4.03 -16.97 4.24
N ASN A 9 4.38 -18.20 3.86
CA ASN A 9 4.46 -18.59 2.45
C ASN A 9 3.08 -18.54 1.79
N ALA A 10 2.05 -18.99 2.49
CA ALA A 10 0.68 -18.90 1.99
C ALA A 10 0.26 -17.43 1.80
N ALA A 11 0.57 -16.57 2.77
CA ALA A 11 0.27 -15.15 2.67
C ALA A 11 0.97 -14.51 1.48
N ARG A 12 2.24 -14.85 1.23
CA ARG A 12 2.98 -14.34 0.06
C ARG A 12 2.35 -14.73 -1.25
N ARG A 13 1.88 -15.97 -1.37
CA ARG A 13 1.19 -16.43 -2.59
C ARG A 13 -0.09 -15.62 -2.84
N LEU A 14 -0.87 -15.40 -1.79
CA LEU A 14 -2.09 -14.59 -1.88
C LEU A 14 -1.76 -13.13 -2.21
N PHE A 15 -0.72 -12.60 -1.59
CA PHE A 15 -0.29 -11.23 -1.85
C PHE A 15 0.10 -11.02 -3.31
N ARG A 16 0.82 -11.96 -3.91
CA ARG A 16 1.20 -11.88 -5.32
C ARG A 16 0.00 -11.78 -6.26
N LEU A 17 -1.11 -12.41 -5.91
CA LEU A 17 -2.35 -12.33 -6.69
C LEU A 17 -2.96 -10.92 -6.64
N CYS A 18 -2.61 -10.13 -5.64
CA CYS A 18 -3.11 -8.77 -5.48
C CYS A 18 -2.25 -7.74 -6.20
N MET A 19 -1.08 -8.11 -6.71
CA MET A 19 -0.19 -7.18 -7.38
C MET A 19 -0.57 -7.03 -8.85
N ASP A 20 -0.62 -5.78 -9.29
CA ASP A 20 -0.83 -5.40 -10.68
C ASP A 20 0.35 -4.51 -11.09
N GLY A 21 1.41 -5.13 -11.59
CA GLY A 21 2.67 -4.45 -11.80
C GLY A 21 3.26 -3.95 -10.48
N ASN A 22 3.44 -2.65 -10.34
CA ASN A 22 3.98 -2.02 -9.14
C ASN A 22 2.90 -1.59 -8.16
N THR A 23 1.62 -1.77 -8.49
CA THR A 23 0.51 -1.34 -7.63
C THR A 23 -0.20 -2.53 -7.01
N VAL A 24 -0.86 -2.29 -5.88
CA VAL A 24 -1.71 -3.27 -5.22
C VAL A 24 -3.14 -3.09 -5.74
N ALA A 25 -3.73 -4.17 -6.25
CA ALA A 25 -5.12 -4.16 -6.70
C ALA A 25 -6.04 -4.24 -5.49
N GLU A 26 -6.62 -3.12 -5.10
CA GLU A 26 -7.42 -2.98 -3.89
C GLU A 26 -8.63 -3.90 -3.86
N ASP A 27 -9.29 -4.08 -4.99
CA ASP A 27 -10.44 -4.98 -5.13
C ASP A 27 -10.06 -6.44 -4.86
N ARG A 28 -8.88 -6.86 -5.31
CA ARG A 28 -8.37 -8.20 -5.07
C ARG A 28 -8.01 -8.41 -3.61
N VAL A 29 -7.43 -7.39 -2.96
CA VAL A 29 -7.13 -7.42 -1.52
C VAL A 29 -8.40 -7.64 -0.73
N ARG A 30 -9.46 -6.88 -1.03
CA ARG A 30 -10.73 -7.00 -0.32
C ARG A 30 -11.36 -8.38 -0.53
N LEU A 31 -11.33 -8.89 -1.75
CA LEU A 31 -11.88 -10.20 -2.08
C LEU A 31 -11.16 -11.31 -1.32
N ILE A 32 -9.83 -11.29 -1.31
CA ILE A 32 -9.03 -12.32 -0.64
C ILE A 32 -9.23 -12.23 0.88
N ALA A 33 -9.19 -11.03 1.45
CA ALA A 33 -9.41 -10.84 2.88
C ALA A 33 -10.79 -11.36 3.30
N ARG A 34 -11.81 -11.07 2.50
CA ARG A 34 -13.18 -11.56 2.75
C ARG A 34 -13.24 -13.08 2.71
N LYS A 35 -12.62 -13.69 1.72
CA LYS A 35 -12.61 -15.16 1.59
C LYS A 35 -11.90 -15.83 2.75
N ILE A 36 -10.80 -15.27 3.21
CA ILE A 36 -10.09 -15.80 4.39
C ILE A 36 -11.01 -15.73 5.62
N ALA A 37 -11.68 -14.59 5.82
CA ALA A 37 -12.57 -14.39 6.96
C ALA A 37 -13.80 -15.29 6.92
N GLU A 38 -14.34 -15.58 5.72
CA GLU A 38 -15.51 -16.44 5.55
C GLU A 38 -15.19 -17.92 5.69
N ARG A 39 -14.09 -18.36 5.07
CA ARG A 39 -13.72 -19.78 5.04
C ARG A 39 -13.01 -20.24 6.30
N LYS A 40 -12.39 -19.33 7.01
CA LYS A 40 -11.67 -19.60 8.26
C LYS A 40 -10.75 -20.82 8.16
N PRO A 41 -9.79 -20.83 7.21
CA PRO A 41 -8.84 -21.92 7.12
C PRO A 41 -8.03 -22.03 8.41
N ARG A 42 -7.31 -23.14 8.59
CA ARG A 42 -6.46 -23.31 9.76
C ARG A 42 -5.49 -22.13 9.88
N ASN A 43 -5.39 -21.56 11.07
CA ASN A 43 -4.57 -20.37 11.36
C ASN A 43 -4.99 -19.13 10.56
N TYR A 44 -6.28 -18.97 10.30
CA TYR A 44 -6.76 -17.87 9.45
C TYR A 44 -6.44 -16.48 10.02
N VAL A 45 -6.43 -16.32 11.35
CA VAL A 45 -6.08 -15.04 11.98
C VAL A 45 -4.62 -14.69 11.68
N ALA A 46 -3.70 -15.67 11.83
CA ALA A 46 -2.28 -15.47 11.50
C ALA A 46 -2.09 -15.21 10.00
N LEU A 47 -2.83 -15.93 9.16
CA LEU A 47 -2.78 -15.75 7.70
C LEU A 47 -3.24 -14.35 7.30
N LEU A 48 -4.37 -13.91 7.85
CA LEU A 48 -4.92 -12.59 7.57
C LEU A 48 -3.99 -11.49 8.07
N THR A 49 -3.40 -11.67 9.26
CA THR A 49 -2.43 -10.73 9.82
C THR A 49 -1.20 -10.59 8.93
N ALA A 50 -0.61 -11.71 8.51
CA ALA A 50 0.56 -11.69 7.63
C ALA A 50 0.24 -11.05 6.28
N PHE A 51 -0.89 -11.42 5.69
CA PHE A 51 -1.36 -10.85 4.42
C PHE A 51 -1.55 -9.33 4.53
N SER A 52 -2.23 -8.88 5.57
CA SER A 52 -2.48 -7.45 5.81
C SER A 52 -1.19 -6.65 5.99
N ARG A 53 -0.22 -7.20 6.71
CA ARG A 53 1.09 -6.56 6.90
C ARG A 53 1.84 -6.41 5.58
N MET A 54 1.78 -7.41 4.70
CA MET A 54 2.42 -7.35 3.38
C MET A 54 1.78 -6.28 2.50
N VAL A 55 0.44 -6.17 2.52
CA VAL A 55 -0.29 -5.14 1.78
C VAL A 55 0.08 -3.75 2.29
N GLU A 56 0.05 -3.55 3.61
CA GLU A 56 0.42 -2.27 4.23
C GLU A 56 1.84 -1.85 3.88
N TYR A 57 2.79 -2.77 3.95
CA TYR A 57 4.18 -2.52 3.60
C TYR A 57 4.31 -2.11 2.14
N ALA A 58 3.65 -2.82 1.24
CA ALA A 58 3.71 -2.52 -0.20
C ALA A 58 3.14 -1.13 -0.50
N VAL A 59 2.02 -0.76 0.12
CA VAL A 59 1.41 0.56 -0.04
C VAL A 59 2.35 1.65 0.49
N LYS A 60 2.90 1.47 1.69
CA LYS A 60 3.84 2.43 2.29
C LYS A 60 5.08 2.60 1.44
N SER A 61 5.62 1.51 0.90
CA SER A 61 6.83 1.54 0.06
C SER A 61 6.63 2.32 -1.24
N ARG A 62 5.38 2.45 -1.69
CA ARG A 62 5.05 3.17 -2.92
C ARG A 62 4.31 4.49 -2.65
N THR A 63 4.27 4.95 -1.41
CA THR A 63 3.61 6.19 -1.04
C THR A 63 4.63 7.33 -0.97
N ALA A 64 4.35 8.40 -1.72
CA ALA A 64 5.11 9.64 -1.64
C ALA A 64 4.33 10.62 -0.78
N THR A 65 4.93 11.07 0.31
CA THR A 65 4.36 12.11 1.17
C THR A 65 4.97 13.45 0.79
N ILE A 66 4.13 14.38 0.36
CA ILE A 66 4.55 15.72 -0.04
C ILE A 66 4.03 16.72 0.98
N GLN A 67 4.95 17.39 1.66
CA GLN A 67 4.64 18.45 2.60
C GLN A 67 4.85 19.81 1.95
N SER A 68 3.93 20.74 2.19
CA SER A 68 4.06 22.10 1.72
C SER A 68 3.60 23.08 2.80
N ALA A 69 4.15 24.28 2.79
CA ALA A 69 3.80 25.30 3.76
C ALA A 69 2.39 25.85 3.53
N VAL A 70 1.93 25.83 2.28
CA VAL A 70 0.61 26.29 1.86
C VAL A 70 -0.04 25.24 0.96
N PRO A 71 -1.38 25.23 0.82
CA PRO A 71 -2.04 24.30 -0.10
C PRO A 71 -1.52 24.46 -1.53
N LEU A 72 -1.29 23.34 -2.21
CA LEU A 72 -0.83 23.32 -3.59
C LEU A 72 -2.02 23.33 -4.55
N THR A 73 -1.86 24.00 -5.69
CA THR A 73 -2.83 23.97 -6.77
C THR A 73 -2.77 22.62 -7.49
N GLU A 74 -3.81 22.30 -8.26
CA GLU A 74 -3.82 21.08 -9.07
C GLU A 74 -2.66 21.04 -10.07
N GLU A 75 -2.34 22.18 -10.65
CA GLU A 75 -1.22 22.28 -11.59
C GLU A 75 0.10 21.96 -10.91
N GLU A 76 0.32 22.51 -9.71
CA GLU A 76 1.53 22.22 -8.93
C GLU A 76 1.63 20.78 -8.54
N ARG A 77 0.51 20.16 -8.12
CA ARG A 77 0.45 18.73 -7.80
C ARG A 77 0.78 17.89 -9.01
N SER A 78 0.20 18.22 -10.18
CA SER A 78 0.47 17.49 -11.42
C SER A 78 1.93 17.54 -11.82
N GLN A 79 2.58 18.69 -11.66
CA GLN A 79 4.01 18.84 -11.95
C GLN A 79 4.86 17.97 -11.03
N ILE A 80 4.54 17.93 -9.74
CA ILE A 80 5.24 17.11 -8.76
C ILE A 80 5.04 15.63 -9.07
N GLN A 81 3.82 15.22 -9.39
CA GLN A 81 3.52 13.83 -9.76
C GLN A 81 4.30 13.41 -10.99
N ALA A 82 4.37 14.27 -12.01
CA ALA A 82 5.12 13.98 -13.23
C ALA A 82 6.60 13.77 -12.96
N LYS A 83 7.20 14.62 -12.13
CA LYS A 83 8.61 14.48 -11.73
C LYS A 83 8.87 13.20 -10.95
N LEU A 84 7.99 12.84 -10.01
CA LEU A 84 8.13 11.64 -9.21
C LEU A 84 7.93 10.39 -10.05
N THR A 85 6.97 10.41 -10.98
CA THR A 85 6.75 9.29 -11.90
C THR A 85 7.97 9.06 -12.79
N ALA A 86 8.58 10.14 -13.29
CA ALA A 86 9.79 10.04 -14.10
C ALA A 86 10.97 9.43 -13.33
N LYS A 87 11.04 9.68 -12.01
CA LYS A 87 12.14 9.21 -11.16
C LYS A 87 11.90 7.80 -10.61
N TYR A 88 10.68 7.51 -10.17
CA TYR A 88 10.36 6.26 -9.44
C TYR A 88 9.43 5.31 -10.18
N GLY A 89 8.95 5.68 -11.37
CA GLY A 89 8.03 4.88 -12.16
C GLY A 89 6.56 5.08 -11.77
N ASP A 90 5.69 4.38 -12.47
CA ASP A 90 4.26 4.43 -12.23
C ASP A 90 3.87 3.69 -10.94
N GLY A 91 2.65 3.90 -10.50
CA GLY A 91 2.09 3.16 -9.38
C GLY A 91 2.39 3.75 -8.01
N LEU A 92 2.75 5.02 -7.96
CA LEU A 92 2.92 5.73 -6.69
C LEU A 92 1.57 6.15 -6.12
N TYR A 93 1.46 6.06 -4.80
CA TYR A 93 0.37 6.67 -4.03
C TYR A 93 0.86 8.01 -3.50
N TYR A 94 -0.01 9.01 -3.42
CA TYR A 94 0.37 10.35 -2.99
C TYR A 94 -0.40 10.74 -1.74
N HIS A 95 0.34 11.27 -0.78
CA HIS A 95 -0.23 11.85 0.44
C HIS A 95 0.23 13.30 0.53
N TRP A 96 -0.72 14.23 0.49
CA TRP A 96 -0.46 15.66 0.49
C TRP A 96 -0.74 16.25 1.87
N GLU A 97 0.25 16.90 2.45
CA GLU A 97 0.13 17.52 3.76
C GLU A 97 0.46 18.99 3.69
N VAL A 98 -0.34 19.80 4.38
CA VAL A 98 -0.04 21.22 4.56
C VAL A 98 0.54 21.39 5.96
N ALA A 99 1.77 21.89 6.04
CA ALA A 99 2.49 22.09 7.29
C ALA A 99 2.98 23.53 7.37
N PRO A 100 2.14 24.48 7.86
CA PRO A 100 2.48 25.91 7.88
C PRO A 100 3.77 26.22 8.65
N ASP A 101 4.12 25.41 9.62
CA ASP A 101 5.34 25.57 10.42
C ASP A 101 6.62 25.34 9.61
N LEU A 102 6.55 24.84 8.38
CA LEU A 102 7.71 24.74 7.48
C LEU A 102 8.26 26.11 7.08
N LEU A 103 7.47 27.16 7.23
CA LEU A 103 7.89 28.52 6.92
C LEU A 103 8.74 29.16 8.01
N GLY A 104 8.93 28.50 9.07
CA GLY A 104 9.77 28.98 10.12
C GLY A 104 9.15 29.13 11.42
#